data_0fd7f94e6e15121fbaa0b7ede8fff681
#
_entry.id   0fd7f94e6e15121fbaa0b7ede8fff681
#
_cell.length_a   1.000
_cell.length_b   1.000
_cell.length_c   1.000
_cell.angle_alpha   90.00
_cell.angle_beta   90.00
_cell.angle_gamma   90.00
#
_symmetry.space_group_name_H-M   'P 1'
#
loop_
_entity.id
_entity.type
_entity.pdbx_description
1 polymer ?
#
loop_
_entity_poly.entity_id
_entity_poly.type
_entity_poly.pdbx_seq_one_letter_code
_entity_poly.pdbx_strand_id
1 'polypeptide(L)'
;MELIVYIIAVFGLAAFVYFVRNKKAHYIAAILFCCVQLTLNYLIIVDRNVFLEYFFKSDALSIIFISILTITGITTIINSFVYFENRKDNYFRRGIYLASLFVLFACMTGVFLSDNINILWILAEATTLCISLLIYHDRNEEALEATWKYFF
;
A
#
# COMPACT_ATOMS: atom_id res chain seq x y z
N MET A 1 -8.03 11.85 13.61
CA MET A 1 -8.70 12.25 12.33
C MET A 1 -7.82 12.07 11.12
N GLU A 2 -6.55 12.35 11.19
CA GLU A 2 -5.61 12.33 10.05
C GLU A 2 -5.37 10.93 9.45
N LEU A 3 -5.29 9.89 10.30
CA LEU A 3 -5.14 8.51 9.82
C LEU A 3 -6.37 8.04 9.02
N ILE A 4 -7.56 8.41 9.45
CA ILE A 4 -8.80 8.07 8.74
C ILE A 4 -8.80 8.74 7.36
N VAL A 5 -8.40 10.01 7.29
CA VAL A 5 -8.27 10.74 6.02
C VAL A 5 -7.24 10.06 5.11
N TYR A 6 -6.10 9.65 5.65
CA TYR A 6 -5.09 8.89 4.90
C TYR A 6 -5.66 7.58 4.36
N ILE A 7 -6.31 6.79 5.20
CA ILE A 7 -6.91 5.51 4.79
C ILE A 7 -7.95 5.73 3.68
N ILE A 8 -8.86 6.70 3.86
CA ILE A 8 -9.87 7.03 2.84
C ILE A 8 -9.21 7.47 1.53
N ALA A 9 -8.17 8.30 1.59
CA ALA A 9 -7.45 8.77 0.42
C ALA A 9 -6.79 7.60 -0.33
N VAL A 10 -6.11 6.69 0.38
CA VAL A 10 -5.43 5.55 -0.24
C VAL A 10 -6.43 4.56 -0.83
N PHE A 11 -7.52 4.22 -0.11
CA PHE A 11 -8.57 3.36 -0.65
C PHE A 11 -9.29 4.00 -1.84
N GLY A 12 -9.52 5.32 -1.79
CA GLY A 12 -10.07 6.07 -2.94
C GLY A 12 -9.16 6.01 -4.16
N LEU A 13 -7.85 6.18 -3.98
CA LEU A 13 -6.86 6.03 -5.06
C LEU A 13 -6.79 4.60 -5.59
N ALA A 14 -6.85 3.60 -4.72
CA ALA A 14 -6.87 2.19 -5.12
C ALA A 14 -8.11 1.87 -5.96
N ALA A 15 -9.30 2.32 -5.52
CA ALA A 15 -10.54 2.17 -6.27
C ALA A 15 -10.49 2.93 -7.61
N PHE A 16 -9.95 4.14 -7.62
CA PHE A 16 -9.78 4.93 -8.85
C PHE A 16 -8.92 4.19 -9.88
N VAL A 17 -7.76 3.66 -9.48
CA VAL A 17 -6.86 2.91 -10.36
C VAL A 17 -7.50 1.61 -10.86
N TYR A 18 -8.31 0.95 -10.03
CA TYR A 18 -9.02 -0.26 -10.41
C TYR A 18 -10.07 -0.01 -11.51
N PHE A 19 -10.82 1.09 -11.42
CA PHE A 19 -11.89 1.42 -12.39
C PHE A 19 -11.36 2.10 -13.65
N VAL A 20 -10.32 2.91 -13.55
CA VAL A 20 -9.81 3.70 -14.69
C VAL A 20 -8.76 2.92 -15.46
N ARG A 21 -9.06 2.63 -16.74
CA ARG A 21 -8.21 1.86 -17.65
C ARG A 21 -7.32 2.76 -18.52
N ASN A 22 -6.75 3.81 -17.96
CA ASN A 22 -5.94 4.77 -18.72
C ASN A 22 -4.50 4.85 -18.17
N LYS A 23 -3.52 4.71 -19.08
CA LYS A 23 -2.08 4.77 -18.71
C LYS A 23 -1.72 6.05 -17.94
N LYS A 24 -2.18 7.20 -18.40
CA LYS A 24 -1.91 8.50 -17.76
C LYS A 24 -2.51 8.59 -16.35
N ALA A 25 -3.71 8.04 -16.16
CA ALA A 25 -4.38 8.04 -14.86
C ALA A 25 -3.62 7.18 -13.82
N HIS A 26 -3.04 6.06 -14.23
CA HIS A 26 -2.20 5.22 -13.34
C HIS A 26 -0.94 5.96 -12.88
N TYR A 27 -0.29 6.73 -13.77
CA TYR A 27 0.86 7.57 -13.38
C TYR A 27 0.47 8.67 -12.40
N ILE A 28 -0.64 9.37 -12.66
CA ILE A 28 -1.13 10.43 -11.77
C ILE A 28 -1.49 9.87 -10.40
N ALA A 29 -2.21 8.74 -10.35
CA ALA A 29 -2.57 8.09 -9.09
C ALA A 29 -1.35 7.64 -8.28
N ALA A 30 -0.31 7.14 -8.94
CA ALA A 30 0.93 6.76 -8.26
C ALA A 30 1.69 7.96 -7.69
N ILE A 31 1.75 9.07 -8.41
CA ILE A 31 2.35 10.31 -7.92
C ILE A 31 1.55 10.84 -6.72
N LEU A 32 0.21 10.86 -6.82
CA LEU A 32 -0.67 11.26 -5.71
C LEU A 32 -0.46 10.37 -4.49
N PHE A 33 -0.35 9.05 -4.68
CA PHE A 33 -0.07 8.11 -3.59
C PHE A 33 1.27 8.43 -2.92
N CYS A 34 2.34 8.68 -3.70
CA CYS A 34 3.63 9.06 -3.14
C CYS A 34 3.54 10.37 -2.32
N CYS A 35 2.79 11.36 -2.81
CA CYS A 35 2.56 12.62 -2.08
C CYS A 35 1.82 12.37 -0.76
N VAL A 36 0.77 11.56 -0.79
CA VAL A 36 -0.03 11.20 0.41
C VAL A 36 0.84 10.47 1.44
N GLN A 37 1.68 9.53 0.98
CA GLN A 37 2.59 8.79 1.85
C GLN A 37 3.67 9.69 2.48
N LEU A 38 4.23 10.62 1.69
CA LEU A 38 5.21 11.59 2.18
C LEU A 38 4.61 12.57 3.17
N THR A 39 3.40 13.06 2.92
CA THR A 39 2.71 13.97 3.86
C THR A 39 2.40 13.28 5.17
N LEU A 40 1.94 12.04 5.16
CA LEU A 40 1.72 11.25 6.37
C LEU A 40 3.03 11.07 7.16
N ASN A 41 4.13 10.68 6.50
CA ASN A 41 5.42 10.52 7.16
C ASN A 41 5.90 11.84 7.78
N TYR A 42 5.75 12.96 7.07
CA TYR A 42 6.09 14.29 7.59
C TYR A 42 5.27 14.66 8.83
N LEU A 43 3.95 14.43 8.82
CA LEU A 43 3.06 14.71 9.95
C LEU A 43 3.46 13.91 11.19
N ILE A 44 3.77 12.63 11.03
CA ILE A 44 4.18 11.75 12.14
C ILE A 44 5.51 12.20 12.76
N ILE A 45 6.45 12.72 11.96
CA ILE A 45 7.74 13.23 12.44
C ILE A 45 7.58 14.54 13.21
N VAL A 46 6.74 15.46 12.71
CA VAL A 46 6.59 16.82 13.28
C VAL A 46 5.72 16.80 14.51
N ASP A 47 4.62 16.07 14.50
CA ASP A 47 3.67 16.03 15.60
C ASP A 47 3.36 14.59 16.04
N ARG A 48 4.06 14.13 17.07
CA ARG A 48 3.89 12.79 17.64
C ARG A 48 2.50 12.54 18.25
N ASN A 49 1.75 13.59 18.55
CA ASN A 49 0.45 13.51 19.21
C ASN A 49 -0.72 13.45 18.21
N VAL A 50 -0.50 13.64 16.91
CA VAL A 50 -1.55 13.65 15.88
C VAL A 50 -2.33 12.33 15.82
N PHE A 51 -1.71 11.22 16.19
CA PHE A 51 -2.27 9.86 16.09
C PHE A 51 -2.66 9.23 17.44
N LEU A 52 -2.88 10.04 18.47
CA LEU A 52 -3.45 9.59 19.74
C LEU A 52 -4.96 9.32 19.58
N GLU A 53 -5.29 8.29 18.81
CA GLU A 53 -6.64 7.72 18.76
C GLU A 53 -6.66 6.43 19.59
N TYR A 54 -7.83 5.99 20.03
CA TYR A 54 -8.04 4.85 20.93
C TYR A 54 -7.33 3.55 20.54
N PHE A 55 -6.96 3.40 19.25
CA PHE A 55 -6.42 2.18 18.67
C PHE A 55 -5.08 2.37 17.97
N PHE A 56 -4.65 3.61 17.75
CA PHE A 56 -3.44 3.93 17.00
C PHE A 56 -2.59 4.93 17.77
N LYS A 57 -1.29 4.63 17.83
CA LYS A 57 -0.31 5.46 18.56
C LYS A 57 0.99 5.54 17.77
N SER A 58 1.59 6.71 17.72
CA SER A 58 2.90 6.88 17.10
C SER A 58 4.00 6.85 18.15
N ASP A 59 4.79 5.80 18.14
CA ASP A 59 6.01 5.69 18.94
C ASP A 59 7.26 5.98 18.09
N ALA A 60 8.40 6.17 18.73
CA ALA A 60 9.68 6.38 18.05
C ALA A 60 10.02 5.23 17.08
N LEU A 61 9.62 4.01 17.43
CA LEU A 61 9.78 2.83 16.58
C LEU A 61 8.89 2.90 15.35
N SER A 62 7.63 3.31 15.50
CA SER A 62 6.69 3.49 14.39
C SER A 62 7.18 4.52 13.38
N ILE A 63 7.80 5.62 13.84
CA ILE A 63 8.38 6.65 12.97
C ILE A 63 9.47 6.06 12.07
N ILE A 64 10.36 5.25 12.64
CA ILE A 64 11.45 4.60 11.89
C ILE A 64 10.88 3.66 10.84
N PHE A 65 9.93 2.78 11.21
CA PHE A 65 9.34 1.82 10.28
C PHE A 65 8.54 2.50 9.16
N ILE A 66 7.78 3.54 9.46
CA ILE A 66 7.02 4.28 8.44
C ILE A 66 7.96 5.05 7.51
N SER A 67 9.08 5.57 8.01
CA SER A 67 10.08 6.20 7.16
C SER A 67 10.72 5.21 6.18
N ILE A 68 11.07 4.01 6.66
CA ILE A 68 11.57 2.92 5.81
C ILE A 68 10.49 2.50 4.80
N LEU A 69 9.24 2.34 5.25
CA LEU A 69 8.11 1.99 4.39
C LEU A 69 7.89 3.03 3.28
N THR A 70 8.04 4.31 3.58
CA THR A 70 7.90 5.39 2.61
C THR A 70 8.98 5.32 1.53
N ILE A 71 10.24 5.09 1.92
CA ILE A 71 11.36 4.96 0.97
C ILE A 71 11.17 3.72 0.09
N THR A 72 10.85 2.58 0.68
CA THR A 72 10.60 1.33 -0.06
C THR A 72 9.37 1.45 -0.96
N GLY A 73 8.33 2.17 -0.52
CA GLY A 73 7.12 2.42 -1.31
C GLY A 73 7.39 3.22 -2.58
N ILE A 74 8.13 4.31 -2.46
CA ILE A 74 8.51 5.13 -3.62
C ILE A 74 9.35 4.30 -4.59
N THR A 75 10.34 3.57 -4.09
CA THR A 75 11.21 2.72 -4.91
C THR A 75 10.41 1.62 -5.63
N THR A 76 9.47 0.98 -4.93
CA THR A 76 8.61 -0.06 -5.50
C THR A 76 7.72 0.49 -6.60
N ILE A 77 7.16 1.68 -6.43
CA ILE A 77 6.32 2.33 -7.45
C ILE A 77 7.14 2.65 -8.70
N ILE A 78 8.34 3.20 -8.55
CA ILE A 78 9.23 3.50 -9.68
C ILE A 78 9.55 2.20 -10.43
N ASN A 79 9.96 1.15 -9.72
CA ASN A 79 10.27 -0.15 -10.32
C ASN A 79 9.05 -0.78 -11.02
N SER A 80 7.86 -0.61 -10.45
CA SER A 80 6.61 -1.11 -11.07
C SER A 80 6.35 -0.47 -12.43
N PHE A 81 6.62 0.83 -12.58
CA PHE A 81 6.46 1.49 -13.88
C PHE A 81 7.47 1.03 -14.92
N VAL A 82 8.74 0.86 -14.54
CA VAL A 82 9.78 0.30 -15.42
C VAL A 82 9.41 -1.13 -15.86
N TYR A 83 8.92 -1.94 -14.93
CA TYR A 83 8.46 -3.29 -15.20
C TYR A 83 7.30 -3.31 -16.23
N PHE A 84 6.32 -2.43 -16.07
CA PHE A 84 5.16 -2.35 -16.97
C PHE A 84 5.47 -1.72 -18.34
N GLU A 85 6.51 -0.90 -18.47
CA GLU A 85 6.93 -0.39 -19.78
C GLU A 85 7.52 -1.49 -20.66
N ASN A 86 8.24 -2.43 -20.06
CA ASN A 86 8.86 -3.55 -20.77
C ASN A 86 7.89 -4.68 -21.10
N ARG A 87 6.73 -4.72 -20.45
CA ARG A 87 5.66 -5.71 -20.70
C ARG A 87 4.44 -5.05 -21.36
N LYS A 88 3.92 -5.67 -22.41
CA LYS A 88 2.63 -5.30 -23.06
C LYS A 88 1.45 -5.84 -22.25
N ASP A 89 1.38 -5.52 -20.96
CA ASP A 89 0.29 -6.00 -20.12
C ASP A 89 -1.01 -5.19 -20.35
N ASN A 90 -2.15 -5.88 -20.19
CA ASN A 90 -3.46 -5.26 -20.25
C ASN A 90 -3.61 -4.23 -19.10
N TYR A 91 -4.12 -3.04 -19.41
CA TYR A 91 -4.35 -1.97 -18.43
C TYR A 91 -5.16 -2.41 -17.20
N PHE A 92 -6.04 -3.39 -17.38
CA PHE A 92 -6.80 -3.97 -16.28
C PHE A 92 -5.93 -4.72 -15.26
N ARG A 93 -4.98 -5.54 -15.72
CA ARG A 93 -4.05 -6.26 -14.83
C ARG A 93 -3.15 -5.28 -14.08
N ARG A 94 -2.66 -4.26 -14.78
CA ARG A 94 -1.88 -3.18 -14.19
C ARG A 94 -2.64 -2.43 -13.11
N GLY A 95 -3.94 -2.16 -13.33
CA GLY A 95 -4.82 -1.53 -12.33
C GLY A 95 -4.97 -2.37 -11.07
N ILE A 96 -5.19 -3.68 -11.19
CA ILE A 96 -5.29 -4.60 -10.05
C ILE A 96 -3.97 -4.61 -9.26
N TYR A 97 -2.83 -4.70 -9.94
CA TYR A 97 -1.53 -4.70 -9.29
C TYR A 97 -1.28 -3.42 -8.49
N LEU A 98 -1.49 -2.25 -9.08
CA LEU A 98 -1.30 -0.97 -8.40
C LEU A 98 -2.29 -0.77 -7.25
N ALA A 99 -3.54 -1.17 -7.43
CA ALA A 99 -4.54 -1.12 -6.36
C ALA A 99 -4.14 -2.00 -5.17
N SER A 100 -3.72 -3.24 -5.43
CA SER A 100 -3.24 -4.17 -4.38
C SER A 100 -2.00 -3.61 -3.67
N LEU A 101 -1.10 -2.97 -4.42
CA LEU A 101 0.09 -2.33 -3.88
C LEU A 101 -0.27 -1.17 -2.94
N PHE A 102 -1.19 -0.29 -3.33
CA PHE A 102 -1.61 0.83 -2.48
C PHE A 102 -2.28 0.35 -1.20
N VAL A 103 -3.16 -0.64 -1.30
CA VAL A 103 -3.82 -1.24 -0.12
C VAL A 103 -2.79 -1.92 0.79
N LEU A 104 -1.80 -2.61 0.23
CA LEU A 104 -0.70 -3.21 0.99
C LEU A 104 0.02 -2.17 1.85
N PHE A 105 0.42 -1.04 1.27
CA PHE A 105 1.11 0.03 2.00
C PHE A 105 0.21 0.67 3.06
N ALA A 106 -1.09 0.83 2.79
CA ALA A 106 -2.05 1.31 3.78
C ALA A 106 -2.16 0.35 4.98
N CYS A 107 -2.27 -0.94 4.73
CA CYS A 107 -2.33 -1.97 5.78
C CYS A 107 -1.03 -2.00 6.60
N MET A 108 0.15 -1.95 5.95
CA MET A 108 1.44 -1.89 6.65
C MET A 108 1.57 -0.63 7.52
N THR A 109 1.15 0.53 7.02
CA THR A 109 1.11 1.76 7.81
C THR A 109 0.23 1.60 9.05
N GLY A 110 -0.93 0.98 8.90
CA GLY A 110 -1.84 0.68 10.00
C GLY A 110 -1.23 -0.30 11.03
N VAL A 111 -0.51 -1.33 10.56
CA VAL A 111 0.21 -2.27 11.45
C VAL A 111 1.24 -1.54 12.31
N PHE A 112 2.03 -0.64 11.72
CA PHE A 112 3.08 0.09 12.46
C PHE A 112 2.55 1.14 13.44
N LEU A 113 1.31 1.60 13.25
CA LEU A 113 0.66 2.55 14.15
C LEU A 113 -0.29 1.88 15.15
N SER A 114 -0.58 0.59 15.02
CA SER A 114 -1.56 -0.10 15.85
C SER A 114 -1.07 -0.27 17.28
N ASP A 115 -1.87 0.20 18.27
CA ASP A 115 -1.68 -0.03 19.70
C ASP A 115 -2.53 -1.20 20.23
N ASN A 116 -3.39 -1.77 19.39
CA ASN A 116 -4.29 -2.87 19.74
C ASN A 116 -3.93 -4.15 18.98
N ILE A 117 -3.68 -5.24 19.71
CA ILE A 117 -3.26 -6.52 19.15
C ILE A 117 -4.28 -7.11 18.16
N ASN A 118 -5.58 -6.89 18.38
CA ASN A 118 -6.61 -7.40 17.48
C ASN A 118 -6.58 -6.68 16.13
N ILE A 119 -6.41 -5.35 16.14
CA ILE A 119 -6.31 -4.55 14.92
C ILE A 119 -5.01 -4.87 14.19
N LEU A 120 -3.91 -5.00 14.92
CA LEU A 120 -2.62 -5.42 14.38
C LEU A 120 -2.76 -6.75 13.63
N TRP A 121 -3.41 -7.73 14.24
CA TRP A 121 -3.60 -9.04 13.62
C TRP A 121 -4.46 -8.96 12.35
N ILE A 122 -5.59 -8.27 12.40
CA ILE A 122 -6.46 -8.08 11.22
C ILE A 122 -5.70 -7.40 10.06
N LEU A 123 -4.93 -6.36 10.36
CA LEU A 123 -4.16 -5.64 9.34
C LEU A 123 -3.00 -6.50 8.80
N ALA A 124 -2.37 -7.30 9.65
CA ALA A 124 -1.34 -8.24 9.23
C ALA A 124 -1.93 -9.29 8.25
N GLU A 125 -3.10 -9.86 8.54
CA GLU A 125 -3.80 -10.75 7.60
C GLU A 125 -4.18 -10.05 6.29
N ALA A 126 -4.60 -8.80 6.35
CA ALA A 126 -4.89 -8.01 5.15
C ALA A 126 -3.63 -7.80 4.28
N THR A 127 -2.44 -7.65 4.88
CA THR A 127 -1.17 -7.58 4.12
C THR A 127 -0.87 -8.88 3.39
N THR A 128 -1.11 -10.04 4.02
CA THR A 128 -0.88 -11.34 3.37
C THR A 128 -1.79 -11.55 2.17
N LEU A 129 -3.06 -11.14 2.28
CA LEU A 129 -4.01 -11.16 1.15
C LEU A 129 -3.55 -10.25 -0.01
N CYS A 130 -3.09 -9.05 0.29
CA CYS A 130 -2.57 -8.14 -0.74
C CYS A 130 -1.34 -8.69 -1.45
N ILE A 131 -0.40 -9.29 -0.69
CA ILE A 131 0.80 -9.92 -1.26
C ILE A 131 0.42 -11.11 -2.14
N SER A 132 -0.52 -11.94 -1.73
CA SER A 132 -0.99 -13.06 -2.54
C SER A 132 -1.57 -12.61 -3.89
N LEU A 133 -2.30 -11.48 -3.92
CA LEU A 133 -2.80 -10.88 -5.17
C LEU A 133 -1.67 -10.35 -6.06
N LEU A 134 -0.60 -9.80 -5.45
CA LEU A 134 0.57 -9.34 -6.18
C LEU A 134 1.35 -10.50 -6.80
N ILE A 135 1.52 -11.62 -6.08
CA ILE A 135 2.18 -12.85 -6.59
C ILE A 135 1.37 -13.43 -7.76
N TYR A 136 0.04 -13.46 -7.65
CA TYR A 136 -0.86 -13.99 -8.68
C TYR A 136 -0.97 -13.10 -9.93
N HIS A 137 -0.24 -11.98 -10.00
CA HIS A 137 -0.33 -11.03 -11.12
C HIS A 137 -0.06 -11.67 -12.50
N ASP A 138 0.92 -12.56 -12.60
CA ASP A 138 1.33 -13.21 -13.85
C ASP A 138 0.34 -14.28 -14.33
N ARG A 139 -0.54 -14.79 -13.46
CA ARG A 139 -1.59 -15.80 -13.75
C ARG A 139 -1.08 -17.06 -14.46
N ASN A 140 0.16 -17.44 -14.22
CA ASN A 140 0.75 -18.69 -14.67
C ASN A 140 0.49 -19.78 -13.62
N GLU A 141 0.64 -21.06 -14.00
CA GLU A 141 0.52 -22.19 -13.07
C GLU A 141 1.53 -22.08 -11.93
N GLU A 142 2.75 -21.65 -12.24
CA GLU A 142 3.81 -21.40 -11.26
C GLU A 142 3.43 -20.28 -10.25
N ALA A 143 2.82 -19.18 -10.75
CA ALA A 143 2.33 -18.09 -9.90
C ALA A 143 1.17 -18.54 -9.03
N LEU A 144 0.29 -19.41 -9.53
CA LEU A 144 -0.80 -20.00 -8.76
C LEU A 144 -0.26 -20.89 -7.63
N GLU A 145 0.70 -21.76 -7.95
CA GLU A 145 1.36 -22.61 -6.95
C GLU A 145 2.09 -21.79 -5.88
N ALA A 146 2.82 -20.75 -6.29
CA ALA A 146 3.50 -19.84 -5.37
C ALA A 146 2.49 -19.10 -4.46
N THR A 147 1.35 -18.67 -5.01
CA THR A 147 0.28 -18.01 -4.25
C THR A 147 -0.30 -18.95 -3.18
N TRP A 148 -0.58 -20.19 -3.53
CA TRP A 148 -1.06 -21.19 -2.59
C TRP A 148 -0.05 -21.49 -1.48
N LYS A 149 1.23 -21.67 -1.83
CA LYS A 149 2.31 -21.90 -0.86
C LYS A 149 2.53 -20.70 0.08
N TYR A 150 2.25 -19.50 -0.39
CA TYR A 150 2.35 -18.29 0.43
C TYR A 150 1.16 -18.13 1.37
N PHE A 151 -0.04 -18.55 0.94
CA PHE A 151 -1.28 -18.36 1.69
C PHE A 151 -1.48 -19.41 2.79
N PHE A 152 -0.95 -20.61 2.61
CA PHE A 152 -1.01 -21.73 3.58
C PHE A 152 0.34 -22.03 4.20
#